data_78f8e8cc86f7b2202f4a2dcc0b0ab884
#
_entry.id   78f8e8cc86f7b2202f4a2dcc0b0ab884
#
_cell.length_a   1.000
_cell.length_b   1.000
_cell.length_c   1.000
_cell.angle_alpha   90.00
_cell.angle_beta   90.00
_cell.angle_gamma   90.00
#
_symmetry.space_group_name_H-M   'P 1'
#
loop_
_entity.id
_entity.type
_entity.pdbx_description
1 polymer ?
#
loop_
_entity_poly.entity_id
_entity_poly.type
_entity_poly.pdbx_seq_one_letter_code
_entity_poly.pdbx_strand_id
1 'polypeptide(L)'
;RNVLDLMNRKQKKIAIVMDEIDGMNNGDKGGLTALIKLIRQKKTKKQKQEHKTMNPIICIGNYIIDKKIRELIKVCNTYEIKTPSKEQTTLLLNNLLPSYTSEHEIINNYIQGDLRKLDLIINLINKSNQKISMDKLIELFCKKSYNEDSKQITKLLINKSIPLNEHNFFMN
;
A
#
# COMPACT_ATOMS: atom_id res chain seq x y z
N ARG A 1 22.18 39.99 -7.64
CA ARG A 1 22.42 38.60 -7.12
C ARG A 1 23.72 38.09 -7.74
N ASN A 2 24.69 37.76 -6.87
CA ASN A 2 26.04 37.36 -7.30
C ASN A 2 25.97 36.00 -8.03
N VAL A 3 26.64 35.90 -9.17
CA VAL A 3 26.77 34.67 -9.99
C VAL A 3 27.38 33.52 -9.15
N LEU A 4 28.25 33.83 -8.17
CA LEU A 4 28.83 32.89 -7.23
C LEU A 4 27.79 32.24 -6.27
N ASP A 5 26.72 32.97 -5.89
CA ASP A 5 25.63 32.41 -5.08
C ASP A 5 24.76 31.43 -5.86
N LEU A 6 24.70 31.55 -7.19
CA LEU A 6 24.01 30.59 -8.07
C LEU A 6 24.82 29.31 -8.26
N MET A 7 26.16 29.39 -8.25
CA MET A 7 27.03 28.23 -8.37
C MET A 7 27.13 27.41 -7.08
N ASN A 8 26.98 28.03 -5.91
CA ASN A 8 27.07 27.37 -4.59
C ASN A 8 25.73 26.83 -4.07
N ARG A 9 24.64 26.97 -4.80
CA ARG A 9 23.38 26.34 -4.43
C ARG A 9 23.54 24.83 -4.59
N LYS A 10 23.64 24.12 -3.47
CA LYS A 10 23.45 22.65 -3.42
C LYS A 10 22.18 22.32 -4.18
N GLN A 11 22.32 21.75 -5.38
CA GLN A 11 21.16 21.33 -6.16
C GLN A 11 20.36 20.34 -5.32
N LYS A 12 19.14 20.71 -4.98
CA LYS A 12 18.22 19.81 -4.27
C LYS A 12 17.95 18.62 -5.20
N LYS A 13 18.28 17.42 -4.74
CA LYS A 13 17.91 16.19 -5.44
C LYS A 13 16.43 16.00 -5.30
N ILE A 14 15.74 15.75 -6.40
CA ILE A 14 14.28 15.55 -6.46
C ILE A 14 14.04 14.14 -6.98
N ALA A 15 13.17 13.38 -6.30
CA ALA A 15 12.59 12.14 -6.80
C ALA A 15 11.09 12.34 -7.03
N ILE A 16 10.58 11.77 -8.11
CA ILE A 16 9.15 11.82 -8.46
C ILE A 16 8.56 10.49 -8.03
N VAL A 17 7.59 10.53 -7.11
CA VAL A 17 6.84 9.34 -6.67
C VAL A 17 5.44 9.41 -7.25
N MET A 18 5.06 8.35 -7.98
CA MET A 18 3.73 8.19 -8.58
C MET A 18 3.08 6.97 -7.93
N ASP A 19 2.12 7.23 -7.05
CA ASP A 19 1.36 6.19 -6.37
C ASP A 19 0.09 5.82 -7.17
N GLU A 20 -0.43 4.62 -6.93
CA GLU A 20 -1.64 4.07 -7.58
C GLU A 20 -1.61 4.16 -9.11
N ILE A 21 -0.46 3.86 -9.71
CA ILE A 21 -0.24 3.99 -11.16
C ILE A 21 -1.17 3.11 -11.99
N ASP A 22 -1.68 2.03 -11.42
CA ASP A 22 -2.67 1.13 -12.00
C ASP A 22 -4.05 1.81 -12.17
N GLY A 23 -4.37 2.82 -11.36
CA GLY A 23 -5.57 3.65 -11.48
C GLY A 23 -5.54 4.68 -12.63
N MET A 24 -4.36 5.04 -13.13
CA MET A 24 -4.22 6.10 -14.15
C MET A 24 -4.91 5.79 -15.48
N ASN A 25 -5.18 4.52 -15.80
CA ASN A 25 -5.81 4.14 -17.07
C ASN A 25 -7.29 4.47 -17.18
N ASN A 26 -7.99 4.60 -16.05
CA ASN A 26 -9.44 4.77 -16.02
C ASN A 26 -9.88 6.23 -16.19
N GLY A 27 -8.99 7.20 -15.93
CA GLY A 27 -9.31 8.63 -15.97
C GLY A 27 -8.43 9.45 -16.92
N ASP A 28 -7.18 9.07 -17.12
CA ASP A 28 -6.20 9.88 -17.83
C ASP A 28 -5.79 9.23 -19.17
N LYS A 29 -6.50 9.63 -20.25
CA LYS A 29 -6.22 9.13 -21.61
C LYS A 29 -4.84 9.61 -22.06
N GLY A 30 -3.77 8.90 -21.71
CA GLY A 30 -2.43 9.15 -22.27
C GLY A 30 -1.33 9.39 -21.24
N GLY A 31 -1.64 9.62 -19.97
CA GLY A 31 -0.65 9.86 -18.90
C GLY A 31 0.37 8.74 -18.81
N LEU A 32 -0.09 7.50 -18.77
CA LEU A 32 0.81 6.33 -18.72
C LEU A 32 1.70 6.21 -19.98
N THR A 33 1.15 6.54 -21.14
CA THR A 33 1.92 6.53 -22.41
C THR A 33 2.98 7.64 -22.40
N ALA A 34 2.67 8.81 -21.87
CA ALA A 34 3.62 9.91 -21.72
C ALA A 34 4.74 9.54 -20.75
N LEU A 35 4.39 8.91 -19.62
CA LEU A 35 5.34 8.40 -18.63
C LEU A 35 6.30 7.37 -19.24
N ILE A 36 5.78 6.39 -20.00
CA ILE A 36 6.60 5.39 -20.70
C ILE A 36 7.54 6.08 -21.68
N LYS A 37 7.08 7.09 -22.43
CA LYS A 37 7.94 7.87 -23.34
C LYS A 37 9.05 8.63 -22.59
N LEU A 38 8.75 9.11 -21.39
CA LEU A 38 9.70 9.84 -20.55
C LEU A 38 10.81 8.93 -19.98
N ILE A 39 10.43 7.70 -19.59
CA ILE A 39 11.33 6.75 -18.91
C ILE A 39 12.15 5.93 -19.91
N ARG A 40 11.57 5.53 -21.05
CA ARG A 40 12.22 4.62 -22.01
C ARG A 40 13.56 5.13 -22.50
N GLN A 41 14.46 4.21 -22.80
CA GLN A 41 15.73 4.53 -23.43
C GLN A 41 15.54 5.09 -24.85
N LYS A 42 16.18 6.20 -25.16
CA LYS A 42 16.09 6.90 -26.46
C LYS A 42 16.99 6.21 -27.48
N LYS A 43 16.43 5.43 -28.38
CA LYS A 43 17.18 4.66 -29.40
C LYS A 43 17.31 5.39 -30.73
N THR A 44 16.25 6.07 -31.19
CA THR A 44 16.23 6.75 -32.51
C THR A 44 16.65 8.22 -32.42
N LYS A 45 17.07 8.82 -33.55
CA LYS A 45 17.40 10.25 -33.63
C LYS A 45 16.23 11.14 -33.18
N LYS A 46 15.00 10.81 -33.61
CA LYS A 46 13.77 11.52 -33.22
C LYS A 46 13.51 11.42 -31.71
N GLN A 47 13.70 10.23 -31.13
CA GLN A 47 13.52 10.03 -29.71
C GLN A 47 14.58 10.76 -28.87
N LYS A 48 15.81 10.92 -29.39
CA LYS A 48 16.87 11.68 -28.69
C LYS A 48 16.59 13.17 -28.60
N GLN A 49 15.71 13.71 -29.44
CA GLN A 49 15.25 15.12 -29.39
C GLN A 49 14.15 15.33 -28.33
N GLU A 50 13.51 14.25 -27.86
CA GLU A 50 12.50 14.36 -26.78
C GLU A 50 13.17 14.72 -25.44
N HIS A 51 12.47 15.49 -24.60
CA HIS A 51 12.94 15.82 -23.26
C HIS A 51 13.20 14.56 -22.43
N LYS A 52 14.27 14.57 -21.66
CA LYS A 52 14.66 13.50 -20.75
C LYS A 52 14.73 14.05 -19.33
N THR A 53 14.06 13.39 -18.40
CA THR A 53 14.26 13.70 -16.97
C THR A 53 15.49 12.95 -16.45
N MET A 54 16.28 13.64 -15.62
CA MET A 54 17.37 13.03 -14.85
C MET A 54 16.93 12.71 -13.41
N ASN A 55 15.71 13.10 -13.03
CA ASN A 55 15.17 12.80 -11.72
C ASN A 55 14.70 11.34 -11.67
N PRO A 56 15.00 10.58 -10.61
CA PRO A 56 14.47 9.23 -10.44
C PRO A 56 12.96 9.27 -10.33
N ILE A 57 12.29 8.33 -11.00
CA ILE A 57 10.84 8.16 -10.97
C ILE A 57 10.55 6.82 -10.31
N ILE A 58 9.76 6.85 -9.23
CA ILE A 58 9.32 5.69 -8.47
C ILE A 58 7.83 5.52 -8.73
N CYS A 59 7.46 4.40 -9.34
CA CYS A 59 6.08 4.05 -9.63
C CYS A 59 5.60 2.96 -8.66
N ILE A 60 4.49 3.20 -7.98
CA ILE A 60 3.88 2.26 -7.03
C ILE A 60 2.53 1.82 -7.61
N GLY A 61 2.23 0.53 -7.59
CA GLY A 61 0.97 -0.03 -8.06
C GLY A 61 0.70 -1.39 -7.45
N ASN A 62 -0.57 -1.76 -7.37
CA ASN A 62 -1.02 -3.00 -6.73
C ASN A 62 -1.24 -4.13 -7.74
N TYR A 63 -1.57 -3.81 -9.00
CA TYR A 63 -2.01 -4.80 -9.98
C TYR A 63 -1.29 -4.67 -11.32
N ILE A 64 -0.89 -5.82 -11.90
CA ILE A 64 -0.23 -5.90 -13.22
C ILE A 64 -1.24 -6.40 -14.28
N ILE A 65 -2.49 -6.00 -14.20
CA ILE A 65 -3.56 -6.53 -15.08
C ILE A 65 -3.54 -5.83 -16.43
N ASP A 66 -3.28 -4.53 -16.46
CA ASP A 66 -3.39 -3.71 -17.65
C ASP A 66 -2.22 -3.91 -18.62
N LYS A 67 -2.53 -3.88 -19.95
CA LYS A 67 -1.53 -3.97 -21.02
C LYS A 67 -0.48 -2.85 -20.93
N LYS A 68 -0.89 -1.63 -20.60
CA LYS A 68 0.01 -0.47 -20.50
C LYS A 68 0.91 -0.55 -19.28
N ILE A 69 0.43 -1.08 -18.14
CA ILE A 69 1.27 -1.37 -16.98
C ILE A 69 2.35 -2.39 -17.34
N ARG A 70 2.00 -3.43 -18.09
CA ARG A 70 2.99 -4.40 -18.61
C ARG A 70 4.03 -3.76 -19.55
N GLU A 71 3.64 -2.75 -20.34
CA GLU A 71 4.57 -1.98 -21.16
C GLU A 71 5.50 -1.10 -20.30
N LEU A 72 4.99 -0.50 -19.23
CA LEU A 72 5.78 0.26 -18.26
C LEU A 72 6.83 -0.62 -17.57
N ILE A 73 6.43 -1.79 -17.09
CA ILE A 73 7.32 -2.76 -16.43
C ILE A 73 8.53 -3.11 -17.32
N LYS A 74 8.37 -3.20 -18.64
CA LYS A 74 9.46 -3.51 -19.58
C LYS A 74 10.52 -2.40 -19.66
N VAL A 75 10.23 -1.19 -19.22
CA VAL A 75 11.14 -0.04 -19.27
C VAL A 75 11.65 0.40 -17.89
N CYS A 76 11.18 -0.26 -16.82
CA CYS A 76 11.53 0.00 -15.44
C CYS A 76 12.25 -1.19 -14.80
N ASN A 77 13.02 -0.93 -13.74
CA ASN A 77 13.42 -1.99 -12.81
C ASN A 77 12.25 -2.24 -11.86
N THR A 78 11.77 -3.48 -11.83
CA THR A 78 10.56 -3.84 -11.08
C THR A 78 10.92 -4.66 -9.85
N TYR A 79 10.35 -4.30 -8.72
CA TYR A 79 10.49 -4.99 -7.44
C TYR A 79 9.09 -5.35 -6.94
N GLU A 80 8.87 -6.63 -6.64
CA GLU A 80 7.64 -7.11 -6.03
C GLU A 80 7.81 -7.16 -4.52
N ILE A 81 6.99 -6.40 -3.79
CA ILE A 81 6.93 -6.43 -2.33
C ILE A 81 5.78 -7.35 -1.94
N LYS A 82 6.12 -8.54 -1.46
CA LYS A 82 5.13 -9.53 -1.00
C LYS A 82 4.64 -9.20 0.41
N THR A 83 3.42 -9.65 0.70
CA THR A 83 2.89 -9.63 2.06
C THR A 83 3.83 -10.42 2.99
N PRO A 84 4.18 -9.90 4.17
CA PRO A 84 5.06 -10.60 5.08
C PRO A 84 4.47 -11.94 5.54
N SER A 85 5.32 -12.95 5.68
CA SER A 85 4.92 -14.27 6.19
C SER A 85 4.60 -14.21 7.69
N LYS A 86 3.89 -15.24 8.19
CA LYS A 86 3.59 -15.37 9.63
C LYS A 86 4.85 -15.36 10.49
N GLU A 87 5.94 -15.98 10.01
CA GLU A 87 7.23 -16.00 10.71
C GLU A 87 7.86 -14.61 10.78
N GLN A 88 7.83 -13.86 9.67
CA GLN A 88 8.34 -12.49 9.62
C GLN A 88 7.53 -11.55 10.53
N THR A 89 6.21 -11.69 10.54
CA THR A 89 5.37 -10.89 11.44
C THR A 89 5.59 -11.27 12.91
N THR A 90 5.82 -12.55 13.22
CA THR A 90 6.18 -13.00 14.57
C THR A 90 7.52 -12.40 15.04
N LEU A 91 8.53 -12.38 14.18
CA LEU A 91 9.80 -11.72 14.49
C LEU A 91 9.64 -10.22 14.77
N LEU A 92 8.81 -9.54 13.98
CA LEU A 92 8.48 -8.13 14.23
C LEU A 92 7.77 -7.95 15.58
N LEU A 93 6.80 -8.81 15.90
CA LEU A 93 6.08 -8.76 17.18
C LEU A 93 7.01 -9.00 18.37
N ASN A 94 7.94 -9.94 18.28
CA ASN A 94 8.93 -10.19 19.33
C ASN A 94 9.77 -8.94 19.63
N ASN A 95 10.12 -8.17 18.60
CA ASN A 95 10.92 -6.96 18.75
C ASN A 95 10.09 -5.76 19.22
N LEU A 96 8.87 -5.60 18.72
CA LEU A 96 8.04 -4.41 18.97
C LEU A 96 7.15 -4.56 20.21
N LEU A 97 6.71 -5.77 20.53
CA LEU A 97 5.80 -6.09 21.63
C LEU A 97 6.29 -7.28 22.47
N PRO A 98 7.49 -7.21 23.07
CA PRO A 98 8.05 -8.33 23.83
C PRO A 98 7.23 -8.70 25.07
N SER A 99 6.44 -7.77 25.61
CA SER A 99 5.58 -7.98 26.78
C SER A 99 4.28 -8.75 26.49
N TYR A 100 3.99 -9.06 25.22
CA TYR A 100 2.74 -9.68 24.73
C TYR A 100 3.00 -10.99 24.00
N THR A 101 4.02 -11.73 24.42
CA THR A 101 4.47 -12.96 23.69
C THR A 101 3.39 -14.04 23.64
N SER A 102 2.56 -14.17 24.68
CA SER A 102 1.44 -15.11 24.76
C SER A 102 0.33 -14.78 23.74
N GLU A 103 0.21 -13.53 23.37
CA GLU A 103 -0.84 -13.02 22.48
C GLU A 103 -0.40 -12.89 21.01
N HIS A 104 0.87 -13.16 20.69
CA HIS A 104 1.40 -13.01 19.34
C HIS A 104 0.65 -13.83 18.30
N GLU A 105 0.14 -15.00 18.65
CA GLU A 105 -0.64 -15.82 17.73
C GLU A 105 -1.97 -15.15 17.37
N ILE A 106 -2.65 -14.59 18.36
CA ILE A 106 -3.92 -13.88 18.18
C ILE A 106 -3.72 -12.63 17.34
N ILE A 107 -2.65 -11.86 17.65
CA ILE A 107 -2.28 -10.66 16.88
C ILE A 107 -1.97 -11.04 15.43
N ASN A 108 -1.19 -12.09 15.19
CA ASN A 108 -0.89 -12.56 13.83
C ASN A 108 -2.14 -12.98 13.04
N ASN A 109 -3.07 -13.66 13.69
CA ASN A 109 -4.35 -14.06 13.07
C ASN A 109 -5.22 -12.85 12.72
N TYR A 110 -5.13 -11.77 13.48
CA TYR A 110 -5.82 -10.52 13.18
C TYR A 110 -5.14 -9.73 12.06
N ILE A 111 -3.81 -9.59 12.13
CA ILE A 111 -3.02 -8.80 11.17
C ILE A 111 -3.12 -9.41 9.76
N GLN A 112 -3.06 -10.73 9.63
CA GLN A 112 -3.05 -11.45 8.34
C GLN A 112 -2.05 -10.86 7.32
N GLY A 113 -0.89 -10.39 7.80
CA GLY A 113 0.16 -9.76 6.99
C GLY A 113 -0.07 -8.28 6.67
N ASP A 114 -1.14 -7.67 7.12
CA ASP A 114 -1.36 -6.22 6.97
C ASP A 114 -0.63 -5.44 8.08
N LEU A 115 0.51 -4.85 7.72
CA LEU A 115 1.34 -4.09 8.66
C LEU A 115 0.66 -2.80 9.17
N ARG A 116 -0.36 -2.27 8.49
CA ARG A 116 -1.13 -1.12 8.97
C ARG A 116 -1.93 -1.47 10.21
N LYS A 117 -2.46 -2.69 10.26
CA LYS A 117 -3.14 -3.21 11.47
C LYS A 117 -2.17 -3.39 12.62
N LEU A 118 -0.94 -3.84 12.34
CA LEU A 118 0.11 -3.93 13.34
C LEU A 118 0.45 -2.56 13.92
N ASP A 119 0.66 -1.56 13.08
CA ASP A 119 0.92 -0.19 13.51
C ASP A 119 -0.22 0.38 14.37
N LEU A 120 -1.47 0.11 14.00
CA LEU A 120 -2.64 0.50 14.79
C LEU A 120 -2.61 -0.13 16.20
N ILE A 121 -2.31 -1.43 16.32
CA ILE A 121 -2.20 -2.13 17.62
C ILE A 121 -1.09 -1.49 18.45
N ILE A 122 0.09 -1.27 17.87
CA ILE A 122 1.24 -0.66 18.55
C ILE A 122 0.87 0.74 19.07
N ASN A 123 0.23 1.54 18.23
CA ASN A 123 -0.19 2.89 18.59
C ASN A 123 -1.23 2.89 19.74
N LEU A 124 -2.15 1.92 19.74
CA LEU A 124 -3.13 1.77 20.83
C LEU A 124 -2.46 1.37 22.14
N ILE A 125 -1.54 0.40 22.10
CA ILE A 125 -0.78 -0.04 23.29
C ILE A 125 0.05 1.10 23.85
N ASN A 126 0.77 1.84 22.99
CA ASN A 126 1.65 2.94 23.42
C ASN A 126 0.87 4.15 23.98
N LYS A 127 -0.34 4.39 23.48
CA LYS A 127 -1.19 5.50 23.98
C LYS A 127 -1.95 5.15 25.26
N SER A 128 -2.12 3.87 25.55
CA SER A 128 -2.77 3.45 26.77
C SER A 128 -1.79 3.47 27.93
N ASN A 129 -2.06 4.30 28.94
CA ASN A 129 -1.27 4.34 30.19
C ASN A 129 -1.48 3.07 31.06
N GLN A 130 -2.31 2.13 30.64
CA GLN A 130 -2.60 0.88 31.32
C GLN A 130 -2.37 -0.29 30.37
N LYS A 131 -1.92 -1.43 30.91
CA LYS A 131 -1.82 -2.68 30.17
C LYS A 131 -3.21 -3.03 29.64
N ILE A 132 -3.43 -2.88 28.33
CA ILE A 132 -4.71 -3.22 27.71
C ILE A 132 -4.84 -4.74 27.80
N SER A 133 -5.94 -5.21 28.41
CA SER A 133 -6.31 -6.62 28.34
C SER A 133 -6.54 -7.01 26.90
N MET A 134 -5.87 -8.09 26.43
CA MET A 134 -6.03 -8.58 25.06
C MET A 134 -7.46 -8.99 24.74
N ASP A 135 -8.23 -9.43 25.74
CA ASP A 135 -9.64 -9.76 25.56
C ASP A 135 -10.44 -8.55 25.07
N LYS A 136 -10.16 -7.36 25.62
CA LYS A 136 -10.76 -6.10 25.14
C LYS A 136 -10.28 -5.70 23.74
N LEU A 137 -9.01 -5.98 23.41
CA LEU A 137 -8.51 -5.74 22.05
C LEU A 137 -9.16 -6.71 21.06
N ILE A 138 -9.37 -7.97 21.42
CA ILE A 138 -10.02 -8.97 20.57
C ILE A 138 -11.50 -8.61 20.33
N GLU A 139 -12.21 -8.10 21.33
CA GLU A 139 -13.58 -7.60 21.16
C GLU A 139 -13.66 -6.41 20.20
N LEU A 140 -12.69 -5.49 20.28
CA LEU A 140 -12.61 -4.35 19.36
C LEU A 140 -12.21 -4.77 17.93
N PHE A 141 -11.46 -5.87 17.80
CA PHE A 141 -10.94 -6.37 16.53
C PHE A 141 -11.70 -7.63 16.08
N CYS A 142 -13.03 -7.58 16.06
CA CYS A 142 -13.85 -8.63 15.45
C CYS A 142 -13.30 -8.97 14.06
N LYS A 143 -13.12 -10.27 13.76
CA LYS A 143 -12.72 -10.76 12.44
C LYS A 143 -13.69 -10.19 11.40
N LYS A 144 -13.25 -9.20 10.62
CA LYS A 144 -13.92 -8.94 9.35
C LYS A 144 -13.61 -10.13 8.45
N SER A 145 -14.66 -10.76 7.91
CA SER A 145 -14.51 -11.79 6.88
C SER A 145 -13.92 -11.10 5.65
N TYR A 146 -12.63 -11.30 5.43
CA TYR A 146 -11.83 -10.51 4.47
C TYR A 146 -12.10 -10.86 3.00
N ASN A 147 -12.91 -11.89 2.72
CA ASN A 147 -13.09 -12.48 1.40
C ASN A 147 -14.52 -12.52 0.88
N GLU A 148 -15.45 -11.81 1.47
CA GLU A 148 -16.75 -11.68 0.84
C GLU A 148 -16.69 -10.61 -0.25
N ASP A 149 -16.74 -11.08 -1.52
CA ASP A 149 -16.90 -10.23 -2.68
C ASP A 149 -18.10 -9.30 -2.46
N SER A 150 -17.91 -7.99 -2.63
CA SER A 150 -18.97 -6.98 -2.49
C SER A 150 -20.24 -7.34 -3.26
N LYS A 151 -20.13 -8.10 -4.37
CA LYS A 151 -21.28 -8.68 -5.10
C LYS A 151 -22.06 -9.72 -4.30
N GLN A 152 -21.36 -10.55 -3.50
CA GLN A 152 -22.03 -11.55 -2.67
C GLN A 152 -22.73 -10.87 -1.48
N ILE A 153 -22.09 -9.90 -0.86
CA ILE A 153 -22.67 -9.07 0.20
C ILE A 153 -23.93 -8.35 -0.32
N THR A 154 -23.82 -7.70 -1.49
CA THR A 154 -24.96 -7.01 -2.11
C THR A 154 -26.12 -7.98 -2.43
N LYS A 155 -25.82 -9.18 -2.95
CA LYS A 155 -26.84 -10.22 -3.19
C LYS A 155 -27.50 -10.71 -1.90
N LEU A 156 -26.72 -10.88 -0.83
CA LEU A 156 -27.26 -11.27 0.48
C LEU A 156 -28.18 -10.19 1.04
N LEU A 157 -27.77 -8.91 0.96
CA LEU A 157 -28.56 -7.76 1.42
C LEU A 157 -29.88 -7.59 0.65
N ILE A 158 -29.88 -7.89 -0.67
CA ILE A 158 -31.08 -7.74 -1.51
C ILE A 158 -32.02 -8.95 -1.37
N ASN A 159 -31.48 -10.16 -1.20
CA ASN A 159 -32.25 -11.40 -1.31
C ASN A 159 -32.60 -12.06 0.03
N LYS A 160 -32.06 -11.61 1.17
CA LYS A 160 -32.35 -12.14 2.50
C LYS A 160 -32.71 -11.02 3.45
N SER A 161 -33.82 -11.17 4.18
CA SER A 161 -34.07 -10.38 5.38
C SER A 161 -33.01 -10.73 6.42
N ILE A 162 -32.18 -9.75 6.77
CA ILE A 162 -31.14 -9.92 7.80
C ILE A 162 -31.82 -9.97 9.15
N PRO A 163 -31.62 -11.03 9.95
CA PRO A 163 -32.18 -11.07 11.32
C PRO A 163 -31.55 -9.92 12.12
N LEU A 164 -32.36 -9.30 12.99
CA LEU A 164 -31.97 -8.13 13.81
C LEU A 164 -30.67 -8.32 14.62
N ASN A 165 -30.35 -9.56 14.97
CA ASN A 165 -29.15 -9.93 15.74
C ASN A 165 -27.83 -9.81 14.90
N GLU A 166 -27.91 -9.81 13.58
CA GLU A 166 -26.77 -9.69 12.67
C GLU A 166 -26.57 -8.26 12.16
N HIS A 167 -27.49 -7.33 12.50
CA HIS A 167 -27.37 -5.92 12.10
C HIS A 167 -26.06 -5.28 12.58
N ASN A 168 -25.55 -5.65 13.75
CA ASN A 168 -24.28 -5.14 14.30
C ASN A 168 -23.06 -5.63 13.52
N PHE A 169 -23.19 -6.66 12.69
CA PHE A 169 -22.11 -7.21 11.88
C PHE A 169 -21.81 -6.37 10.64
N PHE A 170 -22.78 -5.58 10.17
CA PHE A 170 -22.67 -4.77 8.95
C PHE A 170 -22.42 -3.28 9.22
N MET A 171 -22.52 -2.84 10.49
CA MET A 171 -22.36 -1.43 10.88
C MET A 171 -20.96 -1.10 11.42
N ASN A 172 -20.06 -2.05 11.51
CA ASN A 172 -18.66 -1.92 11.87
C ASN A 172 -17.79 -2.26 10.65
#